data_d6e5d87e8eb68913cddef29ea5b8e1f6
#
_entry.id   d6e5d87e8eb68913cddef29ea5b8e1f6
#
_cell.length_a   1.000
_cell.length_b   1.000
_cell.length_c   1.000
_cell.angle_alpha   90.00
_cell.angle_beta   90.00
_cell.angle_gamma   90.00
#
_symmetry.space_group_name_H-M   'P 1'
#
loop_
_entity.id
_entity.type
_entity.pdbx_description
1 polymer ?
#
loop_
_entity_poly.entity_id
_entity_poly.type
_entity_poly.pdbx_seq_one_letter_code
_entity_poly.pdbx_strand_id
1 'polypeptide(L)'
;HCPCGGNVADPRIARGDGLWQLFDAQGKLVTEAPQVVIANGIGARQLALQASIPIIRVGRGLVSHLPEAAVPPFSIVATRNGYVTPAVDGVHCAGATLTPDDLDPVPRRDDHVENLLRLDAILPGYGKGLDPAQLAGRVGFRPMSPDRLPMVGPLSASDGLWLINGFGARGLVWASLCAELLASQVAADPLPVETDLIQATGVSRFGDKRRSRGTM
;
A
#
# COMPACT_ATOMS: atom_id res chain seq x y z
N HIS A 1 -5.24 9.43 19.53
CA HIS A 1 -6.29 8.38 19.43
C HIS A 1 -7.29 8.87 18.40
N CYS A 2 -7.28 8.30 17.19
CA CYS A 2 -8.29 8.59 16.19
C CYS A 2 -9.52 7.70 16.51
N PRO A 3 -10.69 8.27 16.83
CA PRO A 3 -11.88 7.48 17.17
C PRO A 3 -12.57 6.84 15.96
N CYS A 4 -11.99 6.96 14.76
CA CYS A 4 -12.63 6.58 13.51
C CYS A 4 -12.09 5.25 12.97
N GLY A 5 -12.36 4.14 13.65
CA GLY A 5 -12.15 2.78 13.15
C GLY A 5 -13.22 2.31 12.15
N GLY A 6 -13.88 3.20 11.42
CA GLY A 6 -14.87 2.87 10.41
C GLY A 6 -14.27 2.98 9.00
N ASN A 7 -14.47 1.94 8.19
CA ASN A 7 -14.25 2.01 6.74
C ASN A 7 -15.21 3.06 6.16
N VAL A 8 -14.72 4.26 5.90
CA VAL A 8 -15.50 5.29 5.20
C VAL A 8 -15.44 4.91 3.72
N ALA A 9 -16.50 4.28 3.22
CA ALA A 9 -16.67 4.07 1.79
C ALA A 9 -16.82 5.45 1.12
N ASP A 10 -16.04 5.73 0.07
CA ASP A 10 -16.02 6.99 -0.68
C ASP A 10 -15.82 8.25 0.18
N PRO A 11 -14.68 8.38 0.90
CA PRO A 11 -14.40 9.56 1.69
C PRO A 11 -14.28 10.80 0.79
N ARG A 12 -14.88 11.89 1.23
CA ARG A 12 -14.69 13.20 0.61
C ARG A 12 -13.97 14.12 1.59
N ILE A 13 -13.01 14.89 1.08
CA ILE A 13 -12.36 15.96 1.84
C ILE A 13 -12.67 17.31 1.20
N ALA A 14 -12.83 18.32 2.01
CA ALA A 14 -13.01 19.71 1.58
C ALA A 14 -12.29 20.64 2.54
N ARG A 15 -12.01 21.88 2.12
CA ARG A 15 -11.50 22.91 3.00
C ARG A 15 -12.61 23.92 3.29
N GLY A 16 -12.87 24.17 4.58
CA GLY A 16 -13.83 25.17 5.05
C GLY A 16 -13.31 25.83 6.31
N ASP A 17 -13.46 27.15 6.42
CA ASP A 17 -13.08 27.97 7.59
C ASP A 17 -11.62 27.75 8.08
N GLY A 18 -10.71 27.51 7.14
CA GLY A 18 -9.30 27.26 7.45
C GLY A 18 -8.96 25.84 7.91
N LEU A 19 -9.95 24.96 8.08
CA LEU A 19 -9.79 23.55 8.47
C LEU A 19 -10.08 22.62 7.29
N TRP A 20 -9.47 21.43 7.34
CA TRP A 20 -9.84 20.31 6.49
C TRP A 20 -11.01 19.56 7.11
N GLN A 21 -12.03 19.32 6.32
CA GLN A 21 -13.25 18.62 6.69
C GLN A 21 -13.29 17.24 6.02
N LEU A 22 -13.53 16.19 6.79
CA LEU A 22 -13.72 14.82 6.29
C LEU A 22 -15.20 14.46 6.36
N PHE A 23 -15.74 14.01 5.23
CA PHE A 23 -17.13 13.57 5.11
C PHE A 23 -17.19 12.07 4.80
N ASP A 24 -18.25 11.42 5.28
CA ASP A 24 -18.61 10.06 4.90
C ASP A 24 -19.27 10.00 3.50
N ALA A 25 -19.62 8.78 3.04
CA ALA A 25 -20.28 8.56 1.76
C ALA A 25 -21.68 9.22 1.66
N GLN A 26 -22.31 9.51 2.79
CA GLN A 26 -23.61 10.19 2.88
C GLN A 26 -23.48 11.71 2.91
N GLY A 27 -22.25 12.22 2.88
CA GLY A 27 -21.95 13.64 2.94
C GLY A 27 -22.04 14.25 4.35
N LYS A 28 -22.12 13.42 5.39
CA LYS A 28 -22.10 13.87 6.77
C LYS A 28 -20.68 14.17 7.20
N LEU A 29 -20.47 15.29 7.88
CA LEU A 29 -19.20 15.65 8.46
C LEU A 29 -18.80 14.64 9.56
N VAL A 30 -17.63 14.02 9.39
CA VAL A 30 -17.05 13.07 10.34
C VAL A 30 -16.13 13.78 11.32
N THR A 31 -15.25 14.66 10.81
CA THR A 31 -14.28 15.40 11.64
C THR A 31 -13.69 16.58 10.88
N GLU A 32 -13.06 17.48 11.63
CA GLU A 32 -12.30 18.62 11.11
C GLU A 32 -10.90 18.64 11.74
N ALA A 33 -9.91 19.09 10.98
CA ALA A 33 -8.54 19.24 11.48
C ALA A 33 -7.76 20.29 10.68
N PRO A 34 -6.80 21.00 11.29
CA PRO A 34 -5.92 21.92 10.56
C PRO A 34 -4.98 21.18 9.59
N GLN A 35 -4.69 19.92 9.88
CA GLN A 35 -3.83 19.09 9.07
C GLN A 35 -4.43 17.69 8.87
N VAL A 36 -4.31 17.14 7.65
CA VAL A 36 -4.79 15.81 7.28
C VAL A 36 -3.69 15.05 6.56
N VAL A 37 -3.48 13.79 6.96
CA VAL A 37 -2.57 12.87 6.30
C VAL A 37 -3.38 11.83 5.53
N ILE A 38 -3.18 11.77 4.21
CA ILE A 38 -3.77 10.75 3.34
C ILE A 38 -2.85 9.53 3.33
N ALA A 39 -3.26 8.48 4.05
CA ALA A 39 -2.50 7.24 4.25
C ALA A 39 -3.33 5.98 3.92
N ASN A 40 -4.40 6.12 3.15
CA ASN A 40 -5.41 5.08 2.92
C ASN A 40 -5.12 4.17 1.71
N GLY A 41 -3.85 4.04 1.32
CA GLY A 41 -3.40 3.11 0.27
C GLY A 41 -4.05 3.40 -1.08
N ILE A 42 -4.64 2.38 -1.72
CA ILE A 42 -5.31 2.57 -3.02
C ILE A 42 -6.55 3.46 -2.93
N GLY A 43 -7.17 3.59 -1.76
CA GLY A 43 -8.31 4.48 -1.54
C GLY A 43 -7.98 5.96 -1.76
N ALA A 44 -6.70 6.35 -1.72
CA ALA A 44 -6.28 7.70 -2.07
C ALA A 44 -6.64 8.09 -3.52
N ARG A 45 -6.82 7.13 -4.43
CA ARG A 45 -7.26 7.38 -5.81
C ARG A 45 -8.61 8.09 -5.88
N GLN A 46 -9.51 7.81 -4.93
CA GLN A 46 -10.83 8.45 -4.85
C GLN A 46 -10.73 9.94 -4.50
N LEU A 47 -9.65 10.33 -3.81
CA LEU A 47 -9.37 11.72 -3.44
C LEU A 47 -8.52 12.47 -4.47
N ALA A 48 -8.09 11.81 -5.55
CA ALA A 48 -7.09 12.36 -6.49
C ALA A 48 -7.51 13.68 -7.15
N LEU A 49 -8.80 13.84 -7.48
CA LEU A 49 -9.33 15.08 -8.07
C LEU A 49 -9.46 16.22 -7.05
N GLN A 50 -9.69 15.89 -5.77
CA GLN A 50 -9.90 16.86 -4.69
C GLN A 50 -8.57 17.36 -4.11
N ALA A 51 -7.53 16.52 -4.16
CA ALA A 51 -6.27 16.74 -3.43
C ALA A 51 -5.02 16.76 -4.32
N SER A 52 -5.17 16.79 -5.66
CA SER A 52 -4.06 16.76 -6.61
C SER A 52 -3.05 15.63 -6.35
N ILE A 53 -3.54 14.47 -5.95
CA ILE A 53 -2.71 13.30 -5.63
C ILE A 53 -2.06 12.76 -6.91
N PRO A 54 -0.76 12.43 -6.91
CA PRO A 54 -0.11 11.76 -8.02
C PRO A 54 -0.76 10.42 -8.38
N ILE A 55 -0.48 9.93 -9.58
CA ILE A 55 -1.00 8.64 -10.03
C ILE A 55 -0.53 7.54 -9.09
N ILE A 56 -1.49 6.81 -8.52
CA ILE A 56 -1.27 5.60 -7.74
C ILE A 56 -1.71 4.41 -8.60
N ARG A 57 -0.77 3.57 -8.98
CA ARG A 57 -1.05 2.29 -9.64
C ARG A 57 -1.38 1.22 -8.61
N VAL A 58 -2.11 0.21 -9.03
CA VAL A 58 -2.48 -0.90 -8.17
C VAL A 58 -1.68 -2.14 -8.54
N GLY A 59 -1.10 -2.79 -7.54
CA GLY A 59 -0.52 -4.12 -7.67
C GLY A 59 -1.39 -5.13 -6.92
N ARG A 60 -2.28 -5.82 -7.63
CA ARG A 60 -3.03 -6.92 -7.06
C ARG A 60 -2.07 -8.06 -6.73
N GLY A 61 -2.21 -8.68 -5.57
CA GLY A 61 -1.44 -9.85 -5.20
C GLY A 61 -2.24 -10.80 -4.34
N LEU A 62 -2.12 -12.10 -4.62
CA LEU A 62 -2.69 -13.16 -3.80
C LEU A 62 -1.60 -13.81 -2.95
N VAL A 63 -1.93 -14.06 -1.69
CA VAL A 63 -1.19 -14.94 -0.78
C VAL A 63 -1.98 -16.23 -0.62
N SER A 64 -1.36 -17.37 -0.89
CA SER A 64 -1.96 -18.69 -0.68
C SER A 64 -1.80 -19.13 0.76
N HIS A 65 -2.86 -19.69 1.32
CA HIS A 65 -2.89 -20.24 2.65
C HIS A 65 -2.72 -21.77 2.57
N LEU A 66 -1.59 -22.26 3.09
CA LEU A 66 -1.29 -23.69 3.13
C LEU A 66 -1.63 -24.22 4.51
N PRO A 67 -2.56 -25.19 4.63
CA PRO A 67 -2.86 -25.78 5.94
C PRO A 67 -1.61 -26.46 6.53
N GLU A 68 -1.29 -26.18 7.79
CA GLU A 68 -0.13 -26.74 8.50
C GLU A 68 -0.15 -28.28 8.47
N ALA A 69 -1.32 -28.90 8.59
CA ALA A 69 -1.48 -30.34 8.55
C ALA A 69 -1.19 -30.96 7.15
N ALA A 70 -1.16 -30.17 6.10
CA ALA A 70 -0.99 -30.62 4.72
C ALA A 70 0.45 -30.53 4.20
N VAL A 71 1.36 -29.96 4.99
CA VAL A 71 2.77 -29.75 4.60
C VAL A 71 3.70 -30.08 5.78
N PRO A 72 4.99 -30.42 5.55
CA PRO A 72 5.93 -30.64 6.64
C PRO A 72 6.11 -29.42 7.54
N PRO A 73 6.40 -29.57 8.84
CA PRO A 73 6.63 -28.47 9.75
C PRO A 73 7.79 -27.60 9.30
N PHE A 74 7.61 -26.27 9.44
CA PHE A 74 8.55 -25.26 8.99
C PHE A 74 8.58 -24.07 9.95
N SER A 75 9.76 -23.70 10.47
CA SER A 75 9.91 -22.79 11.59
C SER A 75 10.58 -21.46 11.26
N ILE A 76 11.03 -21.24 10.02
CA ILE A 76 11.70 -20.01 9.58
C ILE A 76 10.99 -19.40 8.37
N VAL A 77 11.18 -18.12 8.12
CA VAL A 77 10.75 -17.52 6.85
C VAL A 77 11.77 -17.85 5.77
N ALA A 78 11.33 -18.49 4.68
CA ALA A 78 12.17 -18.69 3.51
C ALA A 78 11.72 -17.78 2.37
N THR A 79 12.68 -17.15 1.69
CA THR A 79 12.41 -16.22 0.60
C THR A 79 13.35 -16.43 -0.57
N ARG A 80 12.85 -16.22 -1.80
CA ARG A 80 13.63 -16.13 -3.03
C ARG A 80 12.89 -15.23 -4.01
N ASN A 81 12.19 -15.78 -5.00
CA ASN A 81 11.27 -15.05 -5.89
C ASN A 81 9.82 -15.16 -5.40
N GLY A 82 9.64 -15.12 -4.12
CA GLY A 82 8.45 -15.30 -3.33
C GLY A 82 8.86 -15.55 -1.89
N TYR A 83 7.94 -16.01 -1.07
CA TYR A 83 8.21 -16.37 0.33
C TYR A 83 7.26 -17.45 0.82
N VAL A 84 7.66 -18.13 1.89
CA VAL A 84 6.78 -18.93 2.75
C VAL A 84 7.11 -18.61 4.20
N THR A 85 6.07 -18.49 5.03
CA THR A 85 6.20 -18.22 6.47
C THR A 85 5.99 -19.48 7.30
N PRO A 86 6.49 -19.54 8.54
CA PRO A 86 6.03 -20.49 9.53
C PRO A 86 4.50 -20.43 9.67
N ALA A 87 3.90 -21.52 10.16
CA ALA A 87 2.48 -21.52 10.45
C ALA A 87 2.15 -20.57 11.61
N VAL A 88 1.08 -19.81 11.42
CA VAL A 88 0.42 -19.04 12.47
C VAL A 88 -1.05 -19.43 12.42
N ASP A 89 -1.63 -19.79 13.55
CA ASP A 89 -3.00 -20.27 13.66
C ASP A 89 -3.33 -21.43 12.67
N GLY A 90 -2.36 -22.35 12.51
CA GLY A 90 -2.51 -23.54 11.66
C GLY A 90 -2.34 -23.28 10.16
N VAL A 91 -1.82 -22.12 9.74
CA VAL A 91 -1.70 -21.72 8.33
C VAL A 91 -0.32 -21.16 8.03
N HIS A 92 0.35 -21.72 7.01
CA HIS A 92 1.49 -21.07 6.36
C HIS A 92 1.02 -20.14 5.26
N CYS A 93 1.69 -18.99 5.10
CA CYS A 93 1.45 -18.07 3.99
C CYS A 93 2.52 -18.24 2.92
N ALA A 94 2.11 -18.59 1.69
CA ALA A 94 3.00 -18.67 0.54
C ALA A 94 2.61 -17.61 -0.51
N GLY A 95 3.57 -16.85 -1.01
CA GLY A 95 3.23 -15.80 -1.99
C GLY A 95 4.40 -14.90 -2.38
N ALA A 96 4.09 -13.83 -3.00
CA ALA A 96 2.77 -13.43 -3.47
C ALA A 96 2.82 -13.12 -4.97
N THR A 97 1.72 -13.33 -5.64
CA THR A 97 1.56 -12.86 -7.03
C THR A 97 1.60 -11.33 -7.10
N LEU A 98 1.80 -10.79 -8.29
CA LEU A 98 1.71 -9.37 -8.56
C LEU A 98 1.18 -9.14 -9.98
N THR A 99 -0.10 -8.74 -10.06
CA THR A 99 -0.77 -8.38 -11.31
C THR A 99 -1.02 -6.87 -11.31
N PRO A 100 -0.36 -6.11 -12.20
CA PRO A 100 -0.55 -4.66 -12.28
C PRO A 100 -1.96 -4.29 -12.71
N ASP A 101 -2.48 -3.23 -12.06
CA ASP A 101 -3.74 -2.55 -12.40
C ASP A 101 -5.00 -3.45 -12.43
N ASP A 102 -4.92 -4.61 -11.80
CA ASP A 102 -6.03 -5.52 -11.58
C ASP A 102 -6.70 -5.21 -10.22
N LEU A 103 -8.01 -5.01 -10.22
CA LEU A 103 -8.82 -4.64 -9.05
C LEU A 103 -9.78 -5.77 -8.61
N ASP A 104 -9.69 -6.95 -9.22
CA ASP A 104 -10.53 -8.08 -8.83
C ASP A 104 -10.14 -8.59 -7.42
N PRO A 105 -11.06 -8.54 -6.44
CA PRO A 105 -10.77 -8.99 -5.08
C PRO A 105 -10.87 -10.51 -4.91
N VAL A 106 -11.32 -11.24 -5.94
CA VAL A 106 -11.57 -12.68 -5.84
C VAL A 106 -10.27 -13.47 -6.00
N PRO A 107 -9.94 -14.40 -5.09
CA PRO A 107 -8.86 -15.35 -5.29
C PRO A 107 -9.08 -16.19 -6.56
N ARG A 108 -8.02 -16.38 -7.34
CA ARG A 108 -8.06 -17.17 -8.58
C ARG A 108 -7.19 -18.41 -8.44
N ARG A 109 -7.62 -19.51 -9.04
CA ARG A 109 -6.83 -20.75 -9.10
C ARG A 109 -5.43 -20.52 -9.67
N ASP A 110 -5.31 -19.73 -10.71
CA ASP A 110 -4.02 -19.47 -11.38
C ASP A 110 -3.04 -18.71 -10.48
N ASP A 111 -3.51 -17.83 -9.60
CA ASP A 111 -2.67 -17.19 -8.57
C ASP A 111 -2.08 -18.24 -7.61
N HIS A 112 -2.88 -19.23 -7.22
CA HIS A 112 -2.41 -20.34 -6.37
C HIS A 112 -1.39 -21.21 -7.09
N VAL A 113 -1.61 -21.51 -8.38
CA VAL A 113 -0.65 -22.24 -9.21
C VAL A 113 0.69 -21.48 -9.25
N GLU A 114 0.68 -20.19 -9.51
CA GLU A 114 1.91 -19.37 -9.54
C GLU A 114 2.63 -19.39 -8.18
N ASN A 115 1.89 -19.24 -7.08
CA ASN A 115 2.47 -19.27 -5.73
C ASN A 115 3.06 -20.63 -5.39
N LEU A 116 2.44 -21.75 -5.80
CA LEU A 116 2.98 -23.10 -5.60
C LEU A 116 4.25 -23.33 -6.43
N LEU A 117 4.32 -22.83 -7.66
CA LEU A 117 5.55 -22.88 -8.47
C LEU A 117 6.70 -22.09 -7.82
N ARG A 118 6.41 -20.90 -7.28
CA ARG A 118 7.39 -20.11 -6.53
C ARG A 118 7.83 -20.81 -5.25
N LEU A 119 6.89 -21.45 -4.55
CA LEU A 119 7.16 -22.24 -3.35
C LEU A 119 8.09 -23.43 -3.68
N ASP A 120 7.82 -24.15 -4.76
CA ASP A 120 8.68 -25.27 -5.21
C ASP A 120 10.11 -24.82 -5.55
N ALA A 121 10.26 -23.60 -6.10
CA ALA A 121 11.58 -23.02 -6.35
C ALA A 121 12.33 -22.60 -5.06
N ILE A 122 11.63 -22.41 -3.94
CA ILE A 122 12.21 -22.11 -2.61
C ILE A 122 12.52 -23.42 -1.87
N LEU A 123 11.52 -24.30 -1.79
CA LEU A 123 11.51 -25.56 -1.06
C LEU A 123 10.99 -26.67 -2.00
N PRO A 124 11.87 -27.35 -2.76
CA PRO A 124 11.47 -28.37 -3.72
C PRO A 124 10.62 -29.47 -3.10
N GLY A 125 9.45 -29.71 -3.68
CA GLY A 125 8.50 -30.73 -3.23
C GLY A 125 7.68 -30.37 -2.00
N TYR A 126 7.88 -29.22 -1.36
CA TYR A 126 7.19 -28.85 -0.12
C TYR A 126 5.67 -28.76 -0.27
N GLY A 127 5.19 -28.23 -1.39
CA GLY A 127 3.77 -28.13 -1.72
C GLY A 127 3.21 -29.33 -2.49
N LYS A 128 3.95 -30.45 -2.58
CA LYS A 128 3.52 -31.63 -3.34
C LYS A 128 2.22 -32.21 -2.79
N GLY A 129 1.24 -32.38 -3.68
CA GLY A 129 -0.08 -32.92 -3.32
C GLY A 129 -1.11 -31.85 -2.94
N LEU A 130 -0.73 -30.58 -2.83
CA LEU A 130 -1.71 -29.49 -2.65
C LEU A 130 -2.45 -29.24 -3.97
N ASP A 131 -3.79 -29.23 -3.92
CA ASP A 131 -4.61 -28.85 -5.07
C ASP A 131 -4.85 -27.31 -5.06
N PRO A 132 -4.36 -26.57 -6.08
CA PRO A 132 -4.57 -25.13 -6.17
C PRO A 132 -6.05 -24.71 -6.12
N ALA A 133 -6.98 -25.60 -6.56
CA ALA A 133 -8.41 -25.31 -6.56
C ALA A 133 -9.03 -25.37 -5.15
N GLN A 134 -8.36 -26.01 -4.20
CA GLN A 134 -8.84 -26.19 -2.82
C GLN A 134 -8.17 -25.22 -1.83
N LEU A 135 -7.16 -24.48 -2.26
CA LEU A 135 -6.44 -23.57 -1.38
C LEU A 135 -7.28 -22.32 -1.08
N ALA A 136 -7.34 -21.97 0.18
CA ALA A 136 -7.76 -20.65 0.61
C ALA A 136 -6.66 -19.63 0.33
N GLY A 137 -7.01 -18.34 0.32
CA GLY A 137 -6.04 -17.27 0.12
C GLY A 137 -6.64 -15.89 0.35
N ARG A 138 -5.77 -14.89 0.35
CA ARG A 138 -6.16 -13.49 0.51
C ARG A 138 -5.58 -12.63 -0.60
N VAL A 139 -6.46 -11.90 -1.27
CA VAL A 139 -6.07 -10.85 -2.20
C VAL A 139 -5.79 -9.56 -1.44
N GLY A 140 -4.72 -8.87 -1.81
CA GLY A 140 -4.41 -7.54 -1.33
C GLY A 140 -4.00 -6.63 -2.49
N PHE A 141 -4.25 -5.33 -2.32
CA PHE A 141 -3.94 -4.31 -3.32
C PHE A 141 -2.83 -3.41 -2.80
N ARG A 142 -1.69 -3.43 -3.49
CA ARG A 142 -0.53 -2.63 -3.15
C ARG A 142 -0.60 -1.29 -3.87
N PRO A 143 -0.60 -0.15 -3.17
CA PRO A 143 -0.46 1.14 -3.81
C PRO A 143 0.97 1.30 -4.32
N MET A 144 1.13 1.57 -5.60
CA MET A 144 2.45 1.73 -6.24
C MET A 144 2.56 3.10 -6.88
N SER A 145 3.65 3.79 -6.61
CA SER A 145 4.06 4.98 -7.37
C SER A 145 4.59 4.58 -8.75
N PRO A 146 4.58 5.47 -9.75
CA PRO A 146 5.11 5.19 -11.08
C PRO A 146 6.60 4.82 -11.10
N ASP A 147 7.39 5.37 -10.18
CA ASP A 147 8.84 5.17 -10.06
C ASP A 147 9.23 4.14 -8.99
N ARG A 148 8.26 3.53 -8.31
CA ARG A 148 8.43 2.52 -7.25
C ARG A 148 9.11 3.02 -5.98
N LEU A 149 9.21 4.33 -5.79
CA LEU A 149 9.64 4.96 -4.54
C LEU A 149 8.42 5.43 -3.74
N PRO A 150 8.49 5.47 -2.41
CA PRO A 150 7.43 6.05 -1.59
C PRO A 150 7.06 7.47 -2.01
N MET A 151 5.85 7.87 -1.72
CA MET A 151 5.37 9.25 -1.83
C MET A 151 5.12 9.79 -0.43
N VAL A 152 5.97 10.72 0.02
CA VAL A 152 5.90 11.30 1.37
C VAL A 152 6.04 12.80 1.28
N GLY A 153 5.14 13.53 1.94
CA GLY A 153 5.25 14.99 2.05
C GLY A 153 3.97 15.75 1.74
N PRO A 154 4.05 17.09 1.68
CA PRO A 154 2.90 17.94 1.43
C PRO A 154 2.37 17.77 0.00
N LEU A 155 1.07 17.87 -0.15
CA LEU A 155 0.41 18.02 -1.44
C LEU A 155 0.43 19.49 -1.85
N SER A 156 1.10 19.81 -2.94
CA SER A 156 1.68 21.09 -3.33
C SER A 156 0.74 22.30 -3.46
N ALA A 157 -0.55 22.16 -3.28
CA ALA A 157 -1.50 23.27 -3.43
C ALA A 157 -2.33 23.52 -2.15
N SER A 158 -2.04 22.81 -1.07
CA SER A 158 -2.99 22.75 0.05
C SER A 158 -2.26 22.77 1.38
N ASP A 159 -2.30 23.90 2.04
CA ASP A 159 -1.82 24.04 3.42
C ASP A 159 -2.42 22.95 4.32
N GLY A 160 -1.55 22.18 5.00
CA GLY A 160 -1.98 21.17 5.96
C GLY A 160 -2.49 19.86 5.35
N LEU A 161 -2.33 19.62 4.03
CA LEU A 161 -2.67 18.35 3.41
C LEU A 161 -1.40 17.58 3.03
N TRP A 162 -1.27 16.37 3.54
CA TRP A 162 -0.09 15.53 3.42
C TRP A 162 -0.43 14.17 2.81
N LEU A 163 0.55 13.56 2.14
CA LEU A 163 0.46 12.22 1.58
C LEU A 163 1.57 11.33 2.12
N ILE A 164 1.22 10.11 2.51
CA ILE A 164 2.14 9.01 2.73
C ILE A 164 1.58 7.76 2.05
N ASN A 165 2.19 7.36 0.92
CA ASN A 165 1.62 6.33 0.05
C ASN A 165 2.67 5.72 -0.90
N GLY A 166 2.25 4.80 -1.78
CA GLY A 166 3.06 4.31 -2.88
C GLY A 166 4.13 3.29 -2.49
N PHE A 167 4.01 2.62 -1.35
CA PHE A 167 5.03 1.71 -0.82
C PHE A 167 5.23 0.41 -1.62
N GLY A 168 4.26 0.04 -2.46
CA GLY A 168 4.33 -1.17 -3.28
C GLY A 168 4.48 -2.43 -2.44
N ALA A 169 5.42 -3.30 -2.83
CA ALA A 169 5.65 -4.57 -2.15
C ALA A 169 6.54 -4.46 -0.89
N ARG A 170 7.08 -3.28 -0.58
CA ARG A 170 8.04 -3.06 0.52
C ARG A 170 7.46 -2.19 1.64
N GLY A 171 6.14 -2.21 1.83
CA GLY A 171 5.45 -1.35 2.79
C GLY A 171 5.98 -1.46 4.21
N LEU A 172 6.24 -2.67 4.70
CA LEU A 172 6.76 -2.88 6.06
C LEU A 172 8.17 -2.29 6.26
N VAL A 173 9.00 -2.29 5.21
CA VAL A 173 10.35 -1.69 5.27
C VAL A 173 10.28 -0.17 5.25
N TRP A 174 9.41 0.40 4.41
CA TRP A 174 9.30 1.84 4.23
C TRP A 174 8.51 2.55 5.33
N ALA A 175 7.52 1.86 5.92
CA ALA A 175 6.50 2.52 6.75
C ALA A 175 7.10 3.31 7.92
N SER A 176 8.05 2.73 8.67
CA SER A 176 8.62 3.38 9.86
C SER A 176 9.41 4.63 9.48
N LEU A 177 10.34 4.52 8.52
CA LEU A 177 11.16 5.65 8.09
C LEU A 177 10.30 6.76 7.46
N CYS A 178 9.33 6.39 6.61
CA CYS A 178 8.44 7.35 5.97
C CYS A 178 7.50 8.04 6.97
N ALA A 179 7.08 7.34 8.02
CA ALA A 179 6.28 7.93 9.08
C ALA A 179 7.08 8.95 9.89
N GLU A 180 8.33 8.62 10.25
CA GLU A 180 9.24 9.54 10.94
C GLU A 180 9.56 10.77 10.07
N LEU A 181 9.87 10.56 8.79
CA LEU A 181 10.09 11.65 7.84
C LEU A 181 8.87 12.58 7.75
N LEU A 182 7.67 12.02 7.63
CA LEU A 182 6.45 12.81 7.58
C LEU A 182 6.19 13.56 8.88
N ALA A 183 6.37 12.92 10.02
CA ALA A 183 6.19 13.54 11.33
C ALA A 183 7.15 14.72 11.53
N SER A 184 8.42 14.54 11.17
CA SER A 184 9.43 15.62 11.24
C SER A 184 9.08 16.79 10.31
N GLN A 185 8.57 16.52 9.10
CA GLN A 185 8.11 17.58 8.20
C GLN A 185 6.90 18.35 8.75
N VAL A 186 5.94 17.65 9.34
CA VAL A 186 4.74 18.25 9.95
C VAL A 186 5.09 19.09 11.17
N ALA A 187 6.03 18.64 11.99
CA ALA A 187 6.47 19.31 13.22
C ALA A 187 7.54 20.39 12.97
N ALA A 188 8.08 20.47 11.76
CA ALA A 188 9.25 21.28 11.42
C ALA A 188 10.52 20.92 12.24
N ASP A 189 10.64 19.64 12.59
CA ASP A 189 11.80 19.06 13.27
C ASP A 189 12.94 18.72 12.29
N PRO A 190 14.15 18.45 12.80
CA PRO A 190 15.25 17.92 11.98
C PRO A 190 14.83 16.65 11.24
N LEU A 191 15.17 16.58 9.95
CA LEU A 191 14.75 15.46 9.09
C LEU A 191 15.67 14.25 9.30
N PRO A 192 15.12 13.03 9.31
CA PRO A 192 15.86 11.79 9.64
C PRO A 192 16.73 11.26 8.50
N VAL A 193 16.67 11.89 7.32
CA VAL A 193 17.40 11.49 6.11
C VAL A 193 17.94 12.71 5.35
N GLU A 194 18.87 12.47 4.45
CA GLU A 194 19.53 13.49 3.62
C GLU A 194 18.55 14.11 2.60
N THR A 195 18.88 15.33 2.16
CA THR A 195 18.03 16.14 1.27
C THR A 195 17.70 15.46 -0.06
N ASP A 196 18.64 14.73 -0.64
CA ASP A 196 18.43 14.01 -1.90
C ASP A 196 17.41 12.86 -1.76
N LEU A 197 17.41 12.17 -0.62
CA LEU A 197 16.41 11.14 -0.31
C LEU A 197 15.02 11.76 -0.05
N ILE A 198 14.97 12.92 0.58
CA ILE A 198 13.72 13.67 0.75
C ILE A 198 13.15 14.07 -0.61
N GLN A 199 13.98 14.57 -1.52
CA GLN A 199 13.56 14.92 -2.87
C GLN A 199 13.11 13.69 -3.67
N ALA A 200 13.84 12.57 -3.55
CA ALA A 200 13.53 11.32 -4.23
C ALA A 200 12.20 10.71 -3.77
N THR A 201 11.79 10.93 -2.52
CA THR A 201 10.51 10.44 -1.97
C THR A 201 9.42 11.51 -1.95
N GLY A 202 9.76 12.77 -2.15
CA GLY A 202 8.84 13.91 -2.10
C GLY A 202 7.72 13.81 -3.15
N VAL A 203 6.52 14.22 -2.78
CA VAL A 203 5.34 14.20 -3.66
C VAL A 203 5.50 15.15 -4.85
N SER A 204 6.20 16.28 -4.65
CA SER A 204 6.46 17.32 -5.65
C SER A 204 7.20 16.82 -6.90
N ARG A 205 7.96 15.72 -6.80
CA ARG A 205 8.68 15.13 -7.95
C ARG A 205 7.78 14.73 -9.12
N PHE A 206 6.48 14.60 -8.90
CA PHE A 206 5.48 14.32 -9.94
C PHE A 206 4.81 15.59 -10.50
N GLY A 207 4.94 16.75 -9.83
CA GLY A 207 4.34 18.03 -10.23
C GLY A 207 5.08 18.70 -11.38
N ASP A 208 6.39 18.66 -11.39
CA ASP A 208 7.22 19.37 -12.36
C ASP A 208 7.14 18.78 -13.79
N LYS A 209 6.82 17.50 -13.92
CA LYS A 209 6.70 16.83 -15.24
C LYS A 209 5.47 17.25 -16.04
N ARG A 210 4.47 17.88 -15.44
CA ARG A 210 3.31 18.43 -16.18
C ARG A 210 3.59 19.77 -16.85
N ARG A 211 4.53 20.58 -16.32
CA ARG A 211 4.90 21.88 -16.92
C ARG A 211 5.77 21.75 -18.17
N SER A 212 6.59 20.70 -18.29
CA SER A 212 7.49 20.52 -19.43
C SER A 212 6.87 19.89 -20.67
N ARG A 213 5.62 19.39 -20.62
CA ARG A 213 4.90 18.83 -21.78
C ARG A 213 3.85 19.78 -22.41
N GLY A 214 3.75 20.99 -21.91
CA GLY A 214 2.80 22.00 -22.38
C GLY A 214 3.41 23.10 -23.26
N THR A 215 4.69 22.95 -23.69
CA THR A 215 5.34 23.92 -24.54
C THR A 215 6.04 23.19 -25.69
N MET A 216 5.23 22.75 -26.67
CA MET A 216 5.61 22.51 -28.05
C MET A 216 4.37 22.74 -28.92
#